data_d39ac2498d3425137dd4e603165b7627
#
_entry.id   d39ac2498d3425137dd4e603165b7627
#
_cell.length_a   1.000
_cell.length_b   1.000
_cell.length_c   1.000
_cell.angle_alpha   90.00
_cell.angle_beta   90.00
_cell.angle_gamma   90.00
#
_symmetry.space_group_name_H-M   'P 1'
#
loop_
_entity.id
_entity.type
_entity.pdbx_description
1 polymer ?
#
loop_
_entity_poly.entity_id
_entity_poly.type
_entity_poly.pdbx_seq_one_letter_code
_entity_poly.pdbx_strand_id
1 'polypeptide(L)'
;MAAALSVLACSCTRSGFIPTTGGACLYYEMKGRGEPLILLHGHSLDTRMWDPQFDEFAKRYKVVRFDFRGYGRSSMPEEGFQFTHLDDLLTVMDSLRIDKAHIVGLSMGAFVGFDMLGLQPGRMLSSVMASGDLKTYKGPSEPMDSVEKAARDASIAALKAKGVDKMKAEWLEGLVSSGGSQRESIRGPLAKMIGDWTAWQPLHYEPRVICAADAAKEFYSRRPEVPVLIIRDMHASGEPKELQYLPNGEYVKMEDCGHMMNMEKPAAFNKLVLDFISSR
;
A
#
# COMPACT_ATOMS: atom_id res chain seq x y z
N MET A 1 46.70 -9.15 8.68
CA MET A 1 45.53 -9.43 7.83
C MET A 1 44.44 -10.03 8.71
N ALA A 2 43.48 -9.24 9.14
CA ALA A 2 42.33 -9.70 9.91
C ALA A 2 41.20 -10.01 8.91
N ALA A 3 40.87 -11.29 8.79
CA ALA A 3 39.73 -11.74 8.01
C ALA A 3 38.45 -11.35 8.76
N ALA A 4 37.70 -10.40 8.21
CA ALA A 4 36.36 -10.12 8.70
C ALA A 4 35.44 -11.29 8.34
N LEU A 5 35.13 -12.15 9.31
CA LEU A 5 34.03 -13.10 9.20
C LEU A 5 32.74 -12.30 9.11
N SER A 6 32.19 -12.15 7.92
CA SER A 6 30.80 -11.73 7.73
C SER A 6 29.90 -12.87 8.19
N VAL A 7 29.42 -12.80 9.43
CA VAL A 7 28.35 -13.67 9.90
C VAL A 7 27.10 -13.28 9.10
N LEU A 8 26.78 -14.07 8.09
CA LEU A 8 25.47 -14.08 7.46
C LEU A 8 24.45 -14.54 8.52
N ALA A 9 24.01 -13.63 9.35
CA ALA A 9 22.89 -13.88 10.25
C ALA A 9 21.64 -14.05 9.39
N CYS A 10 21.25 -15.30 9.16
CA CYS A 10 19.95 -15.65 8.59
C CYS A 10 18.87 -15.05 9.51
N SER A 11 18.34 -13.89 9.13
CA SER A 11 17.28 -13.23 9.88
C SER A 11 15.99 -13.98 9.59
N CYS A 12 15.56 -14.82 10.54
CA CYS A 12 14.26 -15.49 10.46
C CYS A 12 13.14 -14.47 10.32
N THR A 13 12.17 -14.73 9.46
CA THR A 13 10.94 -13.96 9.39
C THR A 13 10.16 -14.13 10.69
N ARG A 14 9.78 -13.02 11.33
CA ARG A 14 8.83 -13.00 12.45
C ARG A 14 7.48 -12.61 11.90
N SER A 15 6.43 -13.26 12.37
CA SER A 15 5.04 -12.93 12.04
C SER A 15 4.17 -12.98 13.28
N GLY A 16 3.01 -12.33 13.21
CA GLY A 16 2.06 -12.32 14.32
C GLY A 16 0.86 -11.44 14.02
N PHE A 17 0.09 -11.17 15.05
CA PHE A 17 -1.10 -10.33 14.98
C PHE A 17 -0.95 -9.18 15.97
N ILE A 18 -1.33 -7.98 15.52
CA ILE A 18 -1.34 -6.76 16.33
C ILE A 18 -2.80 -6.36 16.56
N PRO A 19 -3.26 -6.32 17.82
CA PRO A 19 -4.59 -5.80 18.13
C PRO A 19 -4.71 -4.32 17.74
N THR A 20 -5.86 -3.96 17.18
CA THR A 20 -6.21 -2.58 16.81
C THR A 20 -7.64 -2.24 17.24
N THR A 21 -8.12 -1.07 16.92
CA THR A 21 -9.43 -0.56 17.33
C THR A 21 -10.57 -1.48 16.84
N GLY A 22 -11.69 -1.50 17.59
CA GLY A 22 -12.85 -2.33 17.27
C GLY A 22 -12.63 -3.84 17.45
N GLY A 23 -11.66 -4.25 18.28
CA GLY A 23 -11.37 -5.67 18.49
C GLY A 23 -10.72 -6.40 17.32
N ALA A 24 -10.32 -5.66 16.28
CA ALA A 24 -9.65 -6.23 15.11
C ALA A 24 -8.17 -6.55 15.40
N CYS A 25 -7.60 -7.44 14.59
CA CYS A 25 -6.19 -7.78 14.59
C CYS A 25 -5.60 -7.65 13.20
N LEU A 26 -4.41 -7.10 13.09
CA LEU A 26 -3.65 -6.93 11.86
C LEU A 26 -2.54 -7.98 11.79
N TYR A 27 -2.53 -8.77 10.74
CA TYR A 27 -1.46 -9.71 10.47
C TYR A 27 -0.23 -8.97 9.93
N TYR A 28 0.95 -9.28 10.46
CA TYR A 28 2.20 -8.71 9.96
C TYR A 28 3.30 -9.75 9.82
N GLU A 29 4.27 -9.42 9.00
CA GLU A 29 5.56 -10.10 8.85
C GLU A 29 6.69 -9.08 8.95
N MET A 30 7.79 -9.49 9.59
CA MET A 30 8.97 -8.65 9.76
C MET A 30 10.24 -9.46 9.55
N LYS A 31 11.22 -8.87 8.84
CA LYS A 31 12.52 -9.48 8.56
C LYS A 31 13.60 -8.41 8.46
N GLY A 32 14.85 -8.82 8.70
CA GLY A 32 16.01 -7.92 8.57
C GLY A 32 16.28 -7.10 9.83
N ARG A 33 17.21 -6.15 9.68
CA ARG A 33 17.68 -5.23 10.74
C ARG A 33 18.02 -3.90 10.09
N GLY A 34 18.25 -2.85 10.89
CA GLY A 34 18.56 -1.52 10.42
C GLY A 34 17.36 -0.58 10.51
N GLU A 35 17.34 0.45 9.68
CA GLU A 35 16.23 1.40 9.65
C GLU A 35 14.94 0.73 9.23
N PRO A 36 13.80 1.13 9.83
CA PRO A 36 12.50 0.54 9.49
C PRO A 36 12.05 0.91 8.09
N LEU A 37 11.55 -0.08 7.34
CA LEU A 37 10.94 0.07 6.03
C LEU A 37 9.60 -0.68 6.05
N ILE A 38 8.49 0.02 5.76
CA ILE A 38 7.14 -0.56 5.79
C ILE A 38 6.59 -0.62 4.38
N LEU A 39 6.06 -1.80 4.01
CA LEU A 39 5.48 -2.10 2.71
C LEU A 39 3.95 -2.14 2.80
N LEU A 40 3.27 -1.29 2.03
CA LEU A 40 1.82 -1.11 2.01
C LEU A 40 1.23 -1.65 0.71
N HIS A 41 0.42 -2.71 0.78
CA HIS A 41 -0.12 -3.40 -0.40
C HIS A 41 -1.29 -2.66 -1.08
N GLY A 42 -1.61 -3.07 -2.31
CA GLY A 42 -2.73 -2.56 -3.10
C GLY A 42 -4.08 -3.21 -2.75
N HIS A 43 -5.18 -2.61 -3.26
CA HIS A 43 -6.53 -3.15 -3.11
C HIS A 43 -6.64 -4.58 -3.65
N SER A 44 -7.47 -5.42 -3.04
CA SER A 44 -7.69 -6.84 -3.36
C SER A 44 -6.49 -7.78 -3.18
N LEU A 45 -5.38 -7.26 -2.70
CA LEU A 45 -4.13 -7.98 -2.50
C LEU A 45 -3.80 -8.09 -1.00
N ASP A 46 -2.63 -8.63 -0.69
CA ASP A 46 -2.13 -8.80 0.66
C ASP A 46 -0.60 -8.74 0.70
N THR A 47 0.01 -9.07 1.83
CA THR A 47 1.47 -9.04 2.01
C THR A 47 2.24 -9.76 0.93
N ARG A 48 1.67 -10.81 0.30
CA ARG A 48 2.35 -11.63 -0.74
C ARG A 48 2.70 -10.84 -2.00
N MET A 49 2.02 -9.72 -2.29
CA MET A 49 2.43 -8.88 -3.43
C MET A 49 3.84 -8.33 -3.29
N TRP A 50 4.37 -8.28 -2.06
CA TRP A 50 5.70 -7.80 -1.74
C TRP A 50 6.77 -8.92 -1.66
N ASP A 51 6.44 -10.17 -1.99
CA ASP A 51 7.41 -11.27 -1.95
C ASP A 51 8.70 -10.97 -2.74
N PRO A 52 8.64 -10.34 -3.95
CA PRO A 52 9.85 -10.00 -4.69
C PRO A 52 10.72 -8.90 -4.05
N GLN A 53 10.18 -8.13 -3.10
CA GLN A 53 10.84 -7.03 -2.39
C GLN A 53 11.32 -7.44 -1.00
N PHE A 54 10.55 -8.28 -0.32
CA PHE A 54 10.68 -8.52 1.12
C PHE A 54 12.06 -9.00 1.53
N ASP A 55 12.56 -10.04 0.87
CA ASP A 55 13.88 -10.61 1.17
C ASP A 55 15.02 -9.71 0.69
N GLU A 56 14.84 -9.03 -0.44
CA GLU A 56 15.87 -8.13 -0.98
C GLU A 56 16.07 -6.93 -0.07
N PHE A 57 15.00 -6.27 0.34
CA PHE A 57 15.08 -5.11 1.23
C PHE A 57 15.55 -5.49 2.63
N ALA A 58 15.19 -6.68 3.12
CA ALA A 58 15.61 -7.20 4.43
C ALA A 58 17.12 -7.44 4.56
N LYS A 59 17.88 -7.40 3.46
CA LYS A 59 19.35 -7.44 3.51
C LYS A 59 19.95 -6.19 4.16
N ARG A 60 19.23 -5.05 4.13
CA ARG A 60 19.72 -3.75 4.60
C ARG A 60 18.81 -3.07 5.62
N TYR A 61 17.50 -3.36 5.60
CA TYR A 61 16.48 -2.69 6.40
C TYR A 61 15.74 -3.66 7.33
N LYS A 62 15.14 -3.14 8.39
CA LYS A 62 14.12 -3.84 9.16
C LYS A 62 12.79 -3.70 8.41
N VAL A 63 12.49 -4.65 7.53
CA VAL A 63 11.31 -4.62 6.67
C VAL A 63 10.11 -5.16 7.42
N VAL A 64 9.02 -4.40 7.41
CA VAL A 64 7.70 -4.79 7.89
C VAL A 64 6.72 -4.74 6.73
N ARG A 65 5.89 -5.77 6.60
CA ARG A 65 4.71 -5.79 5.74
C ARG A 65 3.52 -6.30 6.55
N PHE A 66 2.36 -5.78 6.32
CA PHE A 66 1.16 -6.21 7.02
C PHE A 66 -0.05 -6.21 6.08
N ASP A 67 -1.03 -7.05 6.38
CA ASP A 67 -2.29 -7.04 5.67
C ASP A 67 -3.18 -5.95 6.26
N PHE A 68 -3.67 -5.03 5.43
CA PHE A 68 -4.65 -4.05 5.86
C PHE A 68 -5.91 -4.73 6.38
N ARG A 69 -6.64 -4.08 7.29
CA ARG A 69 -7.94 -4.55 7.77
C ARG A 69 -8.87 -4.81 6.57
N GLY A 70 -9.50 -5.97 6.55
CA GLY A 70 -10.34 -6.41 5.44
C GLY A 70 -9.61 -7.16 4.33
N TYR A 71 -8.30 -7.41 4.49
CA TYR A 71 -7.48 -8.10 3.50
C TYR A 71 -6.65 -9.22 4.13
N GLY A 72 -6.27 -10.19 3.30
CA GLY A 72 -5.34 -11.26 3.66
C GLY A 72 -5.76 -12.01 4.93
N ARG A 73 -4.89 -12.00 5.91
CA ARG A 73 -5.06 -12.67 7.22
C ARG A 73 -5.53 -11.72 8.34
N SER A 74 -5.64 -10.43 8.07
CA SER A 74 -6.16 -9.45 9.01
C SER A 74 -7.66 -9.60 9.20
N SER A 75 -8.18 -9.11 10.33
CA SER A 75 -9.62 -9.13 10.63
C SER A 75 -10.43 -8.42 9.55
N MET A 76 -11.61 -8.97 9.25
CA MET A 76 -12.59 -8.26 8.43
C MET A 76 -13.15 -7.07 9.21
N PRO A 77 -13.46 -5.95 8.52
CA PRO A 77 -14.12 -4.84 9.17
C PRO A 77 -15.52 -5.23 9.65
N GLU A 78 -15.93 -4.67 10.78
CA GLU A 78 -17.33 -4.71 11.20
C GLU A 78 -18.12 -3.63 10.46
N GLU A 79 -19.28 -3.97 9.89
CA GLU A 79 -20.09 -3.01 9.15
C GLU A 79 -20.54 -1.87 10.07
N GLY A 80 -20.31 -0.62 9.65
CA GLY A 80 -20.61 0.57 10.43
C GLY A 80 -19.52 0.99 11.41
N PHE A 81 -18.50 0.17 11.67
CA PHE A 81 -17.36 0.59 12.49
C PHE A 81 -16.44 1.52 11.69
N GLN A 82 -16.15 2.70 12.25
CA GLN A 82 -15.30 3.70 11.60
C GLN A 82 -13.82 3.47 11.95
N PHE A 83 -12.96 3.43 10.94
CA PHE A 83 -11.50 3.36 11.07
C PHE A 83 -10.82 3.98 9.86
N THR A 84 -9.52 4.20 9.92
CA THR A 84 -8.71 4.53 8.75
C THR A 84 -7.54 3.54 8.64
N HIS A 85 -7.09 3.28 7.42
CA HIS A 85 -5.87 2.49 7.21
C HIS A 85 -4.61 3.20 7.71
N LEU A 86 -4.64 4.53 7.80
CA LEU A 86 -3.56 5.30 8.43
C LEU A 86 -3.49 5.00 9.94
N ASP A 87 -4.63 4.96 10.66
CA ASP A 87 -4.64 4.62 12.09
C ASP A 87 -4.13 3.19 12.32
N ASP A 88 -4.50 2.26 11.44
CA ASP A 88 -4.00 0.90 11.48
C ASP A 88 -2.47 0.84 11.22
N LEU A 89 -1.95 1.61 10.27
CA LEU A 89 -0.51 1.73 10.02
C LEU A 89 0.22 2.29 11.24
N LEU A 90 -0.30 3.35 11.85
CA LEU A 90 0.28 3.94 13.08
C LEU A 90 0.25 2.94 14.24
N THR A 91 -0.83 2.17 14.39
CA THR A 91 -0.93 1.09 15.39
C THR A 91 0.13 0.01 15.17
N VAL A 92 0.40 -0.38 13.92
CA VAL A 92 1.50 -1.32 13.60
C VAL A 92 2.85 -0.72 13.98
N MET A 93 3.10 0.54 13.63
CA MET A 93 4.36 1.21 13.97
C MET A 93 4.58 1.27 15.49
N ASP A 94 3.57 1.69 16.24
CA ASP A 94 3.66 1.84 17.70
C ASP A 94 3.85 0.48 18.40
N SER A 95 3.11 -0.55 17.98
CA SER A 95 3.22 -1.90 18.53
C SER A 95 4.59 -2.54 18.27
N LEU A 96 5.24 -2.19 17.16
CA LEU A 96 6.58 -2.66 16.80
C LEU A 96 7.69 -1.71 17.26
N ARG A 97 7.34 -0.66 18.02
CA ARG A 97 8.25 0.38 18.53
C ARG A 97 9.06 1.04 17.41
N ILE A 98 8.35 1.41 16.33
CA ILE A 98 8.89 2.11 15.18
C ILE A 98 8.47 3.58 15.30
N ASP A 99 9.38 4.46 15.62
CA ASP A 99 9.12 5.89 15.70
C ASP A 99 8.97 6.48 14.29
N LYS A 100 9.94 6.21 13.41
CA LYS A 100 9.93 6.64 12.01
C LYS A 100 10.28 5.48 11.09
N ALA A 101 9.75 5.52 9.86
CA ALA A 101 10.03 4.51 8.85
C ALA A 101 10.13 5.10 7.44
N HIS A 102 10.82 4.39 6.54
CA HIS A 102 10.62 4.52 5.11
C HIS A 102 9.29 3.85 4.76
N ILE A 103 8.44 4.52 4.01
CA ILE A 103 7.13 3.99 3.59
C ILE A 103 7.16 3.70 2.09
N VAL A 104 6.86 2.47 1.70
CA VAL A 104 6.75 2.06 0.30
C VAL A 104 5.35 1.54 0.06
N GLY A 105 4.55 2.28 -0.70
CA GLY A 105 3.17 1.92 -0.99
C GLY A 105 2.90 1.80 -2.48
N LEU A 106 2.02 0.86 -2.85
CA LEU A 106 1.53 0.72 -4.21
C LEU A 106 0.00 0.84 -4.23
N SER A 107 -0.54 1.64 -5.17
CA SER A 107 -1.99 1.81 -5.35
C SER A 107 -2.67 2.28 -4.06
N MET A 108 -3.54 1.49 -3.46
CA MET A 108 -4.15 1.79 -2.15
C MET A 108 -3.09 2.07 -1.07
N GLY A 109 -1.99 1.31 -1.04
CA GLY A 109 -0.88 1.57 -0.12
C GLY A 109 -0.21 2.93 -0.35
N ALA A 110 -0.15 3.41 -1.60
CA ALA A 110 0.34 4.75 -1.90
C ALA A 110 -0.66 5.82 -1.43
N PHE A 111 -1.97 5.59 -1.51
CA PHE A 111 -2.97 6.52 -0.97
C PHE A 111 -2.80 6.70 0.54
N VAL A 112 -2.63 5.59 1.29
CA VAL A 112 -2.35 5.63 2.74
C VAL A 112 -1.03 6.35 3.03
N GLY A 113 -0.02 6.15 2.19
CA GLY A 113 1.25 6.89 2.29
C GLY A 113 1.08 8.40 2.08
N PHE A 114 0.24 8.84 1.14
CA PHE A 114 -0.10 10.26 0.98
C PHE A 114 -0.89 10.81 2.16
N ASP A 115 -1.80 10.03 2.76
CA ASP A 115 -2.48 10.42 4.00
C ASP A 115 -1.47 10.66 5.13
N MET A 116 -0.48 9.76 5.25
CA MET A 116 0.58 9.90 6.25
C MET A 116 1.45 11.12 5.99
N LEU A 117 1.76 11.44 4.72
CA LEU A 117 2.48 12.68 4.36
C LEU A 117 1.73 13.95 4.79
N GLY A 118 0.40 13.96 4.66
CA GLY A 118 -0.42 15.09 5.09
C GLY A 118 -0.53 15.20 6.61
N LEU A 119 -0.80 14.10 7.29
CA LEU A 119 -1.20 14.11 8.70
C LEU A 119 -0.06 13.81 9.67
N GLN A 120 0.91 12.96 9.29
CA GLN A 120 1.96 12.46 10.16
C GLN A 120 3.36 12.46 9.49
N PRO A 121 3.76 13.55 8.81
CA PRO A 121 5.06 13.59 8.10
C PRO A 121 6.24 13.37 9.05
N GLY A 122 6.10 13.75 10.32
CA GLY A 122 7.12 13.54 11.35
C GLY A 122 7.41 12.06 11.68
N ARG A 123 6.55 11.12 11.26
CA ARG A 123 6.71 9.66 11.41
C ARG A 123 7.38 9.00 10.20
N MET A 124 7.82 9.79 9.21
CA MET A 124 8.43 9.29 7.98
C MET A 124 9.91 9.67 7.89
N LEU A 125 10.73 8.74 7.42
CA LEU A 125 12.11 8.98 6.98
C LEU A 125 12.12 9.38 5.51
N SER A 126 11.44 8.62 4.68
CA SER A 126 11.15 8.92 3.27
C SER A 126 9.92 8.16 2.81
N SER A 127 9.47 8.41 1.58
CA SER A 127 8.33 7.70 1.02
C SER A 127 8.50 7.38 -0.46
N VAL A 128 8.02 6.19 -0.86
CA VAL A 128 7.92 5.77 -2.27
C VAL A 128 6.46 5.44 -2.57
N MET A 129 5.86 6.23 -3.47
CA MET A 129 4.47 6.14 -3.86
C MET A 129 4.33 5.62 -5.29
N ALA A 130 4.05 4.32 -5.43
CA ALA A 130 3.92 3.67 -6.74
C ALA A 130 2.45 3.55 -7.17
N SER A 131 2.14 3.91 -8.40
CA SER A 131 0.81 3.77 -9.03
C SER A 131 -0.36 4.27 -8.16
N GLY A 132 -0.16 5.35 -7.41
CA GLY A 132 -1.19 5.93 -6.54
C GLY A 132 -1.10 7.46 -6.48
N ASP A 133 -2.21 8.13 -6.23
CA ASP A 133 -2.34 9.59 -6.14
C ASP A 133 -2.84 10.00 -4.77
N LEU A 134 -2.65 11.28 -4.43
CA LEU A 134 -3.37 11.87 -3.31
C LEU A 134 -4.86 11.93 -3.64
N LYS A 135 -5.67 11.30 -2.83
CA LYS A 135 -7.13 11.31 -2.99
C LYS A 135 -7.78 12.33 -2.06
N THR A 136 -8.86 12.92 -2.54
CA THR A 136 -9.68 13.88 -1.79
C THR A 136 -11.06 13.27 -1.56
N TYR A 137 -11.12 12.24 -0.74
CA TYR A 137 -12.40 11.64 -0.36
C TYR A 137 -12.98 12.32 0.87
N LYS A 138 -14.30 12.25 1.01
CA LYS A 138 -14.95 12.56 2.29
C LYS A 138 -14.41 11.62 3.37
N GLY A 139 -14.19 12.16 4.55
CA GLY A 139 -13.67 11.37 5.68
C GLY A 139 -14.67 10.35 6.23
N PRO A 140 -14.20 9.45 7.11
CA PRO A 140 -15.06 8.44 7.73
C PRO A 140 -16.21 9.06 8.57
N SER A 141 -16.01 10.26 9.10
CA SER A 141 -17.02 10.99 9.89
C SER A 141 -18.14 11.62 9.08
N GLU A 142 -18.01 11.69 7.75
CA GLU A 142 -19.05 12.23 6.88
C GLU A 142 -20.02 11.13 6.44
N PRO A 143 -21.25 11.12 6.92
CA PRO A 143 -22.22 10.11 6.49
C PRO A 143 -22.52 10.26 5.00
N MET A 144 -22.81 9.13 4.34
CA MET A 144 -23.31 9.16 2.97
C MET A 144 -24.65 9.89 2.93
N ASP A 145 -24.81 10.77 1.96
CA ASP A 145 -26.14 11.32 1.66
C ASP A 145 -27.03 10.25 0.97
N SER A 146 -28.32 10.59 0.78
CA SER A 146 -29.30 9.65 0.21
C SER A 146 -28.96 9.21 -1.22
N VAL A 147 -28.33 10.07 -2.01
CA VAL A 147 -27.92 9.80 -3.40
C VAL A 147 -26.71 8.86 -3.41
N GLU A 148 -25.72 9.16 -2.58
CA GLU A 148 -24.53 8.29 -2.41
C GLU A 148 -24.92 6.89 -1.90
N LYS A 149 -25.86 6.83 -0.94
CA LYS A 149 -26.38 5.58 -0.42
C LYS A 149 -27.11 4.78 -1.50
N ALA A 150 -28.00 5.38 -2.25
CA ALA A 150 -28.73 4.73 -3.33
C ALA A 150 -27.77 4.22 -4.43
N ALA A 151 -26.75 5.00 -4.81
CA ALA A 151 -25.72 4.59 -5.76
C ALA A 151 -24.91 3.41 -5.24
N ARG A 152 -24.58 3.38 -3.94
CA ARG A 152 -23.88 2.26 -3.31
C ARG A 152 -24.75 0.99 -3.29
N ASP A 153 -26.02 1.11 -2.90
CA ASP A 153 -26.98 -0.01 -2.92
C ASP A 153 -27.09 -0.61 -4.33
N ALA A 154 -27.23 0.22 -5.34
CA ALA A 154 -27.29 -0.21 -6.73
C ALA A 154 -25.99 -0.92 -7.18
N SER A 155 -24.82 -0.43 -6.78
CA SER A 155 -23.54 -1.06 -7.08
C SER A 155 -23.40 -2.44 -6.42
N ILE A 156 -23.80 -2.56 -5.15
CA ILE A 156 -23.80 -3.83 -4.42
C ILE A 156 -24.76 -4.83 -5.09
N ALA A 157 -25.96 -4.38 -5.44
CA ALA A 157 -26.95 -5.23 -6.10
C ALA A 157 -26.48 -5.72 -7.48
N ALA A 158 -25.90 -4.81 -8.27
CA ALA A 158 -25.33 -5.14 -9.58
C ALA A 158 -24.18 -6.15 -9.46
N LEU A 159 -23.31 -6.00 -8.47
CA LEU A 159 -22.22 -6.92 -8.21
C LEU A 159 -22.74 -8.31 -7.78
N LYS A 160 -23.72 -8.36 -6.88
CA LYS A 160 -24.37 -9.63 -6.47
C LYS A 160 -25.01 -10.34 -7.67
N ALA A 161 -25.66 -9.59 -8.55
CA ALA A 161 -26.26 -10.13 -9.78
C ALA A 161 -25.22 -10.63 -10.79
N LYS A 162 -24.09 -9.93 -10.90
CA LYS A 162 -22.97 -10.31 -11.77
C LYS A 162 -22.22 -11.55 -11.26
N GLY A 163 -22.14 -11.71 -9.95
CA GLY A 163 -21.35 -12.73 -9.27
C GLY A 163 -19.93 -12.31 -8.94
N VAL A 164 -19.51 -12.61 -7.71
CA VAL A 164 -18.21 -12.22 -7.16
C VAL A 164 -17.05 -12.84 -7.95
N ASP A 165 -17.16 -14.12 -8.32
CA ASP A 165 -16.10 -14.81 -9.08
C ASP A 165 -15.85 -14.16 -10.45
N LYS A 166 -16.93 -13.77 -11.13
CA LYS A 166 -16.80 -13.05 -12.41
C LYS A 166 -16.16 -11.69 -12.24
N MET A 167 -16.52 -10.95 -11.18
CA MET A 167 -15.88 -9.68 -10.85
C MET A 167 -14.38 -9.85 -10.58
N LYS A 168 -14.00 -10.86 -9.78
CA LYS A 168 -12.59 -11.18 -9.50
C LYS A 168 -11.82 -11.54 -10.77
N ALA A 169 -12.42 -12.33 -11.66
CA ALA A 169 -11.80 -12.70 -12.93
C ALA A 169 -11.56 -11.47 -13.83
N GLU A 170 -12.55 -10.60 -13.96
CA GLU A 170 -12.42 -9.36 -14.74
C GLU A 170 -11.38 -8.40 -14.10
N TRP A 171 -11.34 -8.31 -12.77
CA TRP A 171 -10.35 -7.52 -12.06
C TRP A 171 -8.92 -8.03 -12.31
N LEU A 172 -8.72 -9.35 -12.24
CA LEU A 172 -7.45 -9.99 -12.58
C LEU A 172 -7.03 -9.67 -14.02
N GLU A 173 -7.95 -9.84 -14.98
CA GLU A 173 -7.67 -9.53 -16.40
C GLU A 173 -7.32 -8.05 -16.60
N GLY A 174 -7.99 -7.14 -15.90
CA GLY A 174 -7.69 -5.71 -15.95
C GLY A 174 -6.27 -5.40 -15.46
N LEU A 175 -5.85 -6.00 -14.35
CA LEU A 175 -4.50 -5.81 -13.82
C LEU A 175 -3.42 -6.40 -14.75
N VAL A 176 -3.64 -7.61 -15.28
CA VAL A 176 -2.68 -8.27 -16.17
C VAL A 176 -2.62 -7.56 -17.52
N SER A 177 -3.75 -7.26 -18.15
CA SER A 177 -3.80 -6.64 -19.47
C SER A 177 -3.20 -5.23 -19.52
N SER A 178 -3.16 -4.52 -18.40
CA SER A 178 -2.50 -3.22 -18.29
C SER A 178 -0.98 -3.31 -18.23
N GLY A 179 -0.40 -4.50 -18.10
CA GLY A 179 1.03 -4.72 -17.97
C GLY A 179 1.80 -4.61 -19.28
N GLY A 180 3.13 -4.60 -19.19
CA GLY A 180 4.07 -4.57 -20.30
C GLY A 180 4.42 -5.96 -20.84
N SER A 181 5.65 -6.12 -21.29
CA SER A 181 6.13 -7.35 -21.90
C SER A 181 6.16 -8.57 -20.97
N GLN A 182 6.25 -8.34 -19.64
CA GLN A 182 6.31 -9.42 -18.63
C GLN A 182 4.97 -9.64 -17.89
N ARG A 183 3.87 -9.05 -18.36
CA ARG A 183 2.56 -9.09 -17.68
C ARG A 183 2.06 -10.49 -17.32
N GLU A 184 2.36 -11.50 -18.12
CA GLU A 184 1.91 -12.87 -17.83
C GLU A 184 2.62 -13.50 -16.63
N SER A 185 3.81 -13.02 -16.27
CA SER A 185 4.55 -13.53 -15.10
C SER A 185 3.83 -13.27 -13.78
N ILE A 186 3.01 -12.23 -13.70
CA ILE A 186 2.28 -11.84 -12.49
C ILE A 186 0.91 -12.50 -12.38
N ARG A 187 0.37 -13.10 -13.45
CA ARG A 187 -0.98 -13.69 -13.48
C ARG A 187 -1.21 -14.71 -12.36
N GLY A 188 -0.31 -15.66 -12.21
CA GLY A 188 -0.43 -16.72 -11.20
C GLY A 188 -0.48 -16.18 -9.76
N PRO A 189 0.52 -15.39 -9.33
CA PRO A 189 0.49 -14.75 -8.01
C PRO A 189 -0.73 -13.87 -7.78
N LEU A 190 -1.15 -13.05 -8.76
CA LEU A 190 -2.34 -12.21 -8.65
C LEU A 190 -3.61 -13.04 -8.54
N ALA A 191 -3.77 -14.07 -9.38
CA ALA A 191 -4.93 -14.95 -9.35
C ALA A 191 -5.12 -15.60 -7.98
N LYS A 192 -4.01 -16.00 -7.32
CA LYS A 192 -4.07 -16.56 -5.98
C LYS A 192 -4.53 -15.53 -4.95
N MET A 193 -3.95 -14.33 -4.90
CA MET A 193 -4.35 -13.29 -3.94
C MET A 193 -5.77 -12.83 -4.16
N ILE A 194 -6.17 -12.55 -5.41
CA ILE A 194 -7.52 -12.12 -5.76
C ILE A 194 -8.54 -13.24 -5.50
N GLY A 195 -8.16 -14.50 -5.72
CA GLY A 195 -8.97 -15.66 -5.36
C GLY A 195 -9.26 -15.74 -3.87
N ASP A 196 -8.23 -15.55 -3.05
CA ASP A 196 -8.29 -15.58 -1.58
C ASP A 196 -9.00 -14.35 -0.99
N TRP A 197 -9.04 -13.22 -1.71
CA TRP A 197 -9.71 -12.00 -1.25
C TRP A 197 -11.22 -12.22 -1.06
N THR A 198 -11.76 -11.83 0.10
CA THR A 198 -13.18 -12.03 0.44
C THR A 198 -14.12 -11.19 -0.41
N ALA A 199 -13.62 -10.15 -1.08
CA ALA A 199 -14.41 -9.12 -1.75
C ALA A 199 -15.40 -8.42 -0.78
N TRP A 200 -15.01 -8.28 0.50
CA TRP A 200 -15.85 -7.61 1.49
C TRP A 200 -16.16 -6.17 1.08
N GLN A 201 -15.14 -5.42 0.66
CA GLN A 201 -15.22 -3.98 0.36
C GLN A 201 -16.26 -3.63 -0.71
N PRO A 202 -16.34 -4.30 -1.87
CA PRO A 202 -17.35 -3.98 -2.87
C PRO A 202 -18.78 -4.44 -2.51
N LEU A 203 -18.93 -5.32 -1.49
CA LEU A 203 -20.21 -5.91 -1.09
C LEU A 203 -20.86 -5.28 0.13
N HIS A 204 -20.16 -4.37 0.84
CA HIS A 204 -20.61 -3.78 2.09
C HIS A 204 -20.51 -2.25 2.05
N TYR A 205 -21.07 -1.61 3.05
CA TYR A 205 -20.86 -0.19 3.32
C TYR A 205 -19.52 -0.01 4.03
N GLU A 206 -18.45 -0.13 3.25
CA GLU A 206 -17.14 0.16 3.78
C GLU A 206 -17.07 1.63 4.20
N PRO A 207 -16.65 1.95 5.43
CA PRO A 207 -16.28 3.30 5.76
C PRO A 207 -15.17 3.76 4.80
N ARG A 208 -15.09 5.04 4.47
CA ARG A 208 -14.09 5.56 3.54
C ARG A 208 -12.73 5.61 4.22
N VAL A 209 -12.12 4.42 4.28
CA VAL A 209 -10.95 4.11 5.11
C VAL A 209 -9.61 4.30 4.41
N ILE A 210 -9.62 4.59 3.10
CA ILE A 210 -8.39 4.73 2.32
C ILE A 210 -7.73 6.07 2.64
N CYS A 211 -8.50 7.14 2.77
CA CYS A 211 -7.99 8.48 3.03
C CYS A 211 -8.58 9.05 4.31
N ALA A 212 -7.74 9.68 5.12
CA ALA A 212 -8.19 10.45 6.25
C ALA A 212 -8.85 11.78 5.79
N ALA A 213 -9.84 12.26 6.55
CA ALA A 213 -10.67 13.38 6.14
C ALA A 213 -9.91 14.65 5.71
N ASP A 214 -8.84 14.99 6.43
CA ASP A 214 -8.10 16.24 6.25
C ASP A 214 -6.71 16.03 5.57
N ALA A 215 -6.37 14.79 5.17
CA ALA A 215 -5.02 14.49 4.68
C ALA A 215 -4.61 15.35 3.47
N ALA A 216 -5.50 15.50 2.49
CA ALA A 216 -5.21 16.32 1.31
C ALA A 216 -5.06 17.80 1.65
N LYS A 217 -5.92 18.35 2.51
CA LYS A 217 -5.84 19.74 2.96
C LYS A 217 -4.52 20.01 3.67
N GLU A 218 -4.15 19.14 4.61
CA GLU A 218 -2.90 19.26 5.35
C GLU A 218 -1.69 19.08 4.44
N PHE A 219 -1.71 18.14 3.50
CA PHE A 219 -0.65 17.95 2.51
C PHE A 219 -0.38 19.23 1.70
N TYR A 220 -1.44 19.83 1.13
CA TYR A 220 -1.29 21.04 0.32
C TYR A 220 -0.85 22.25 1.14
N SER A 221 -1.29 22.37 2.39
CA SER A 221 -0.94 23.50 3.26
C SER A 221 0.46 23.39 3.85
N ARG A 222 0.87 22.19 4.27
CA ARG A 222 2.17 21.96 4.95
C ARG A 222 3.32 21.83 3.98
N ARG A 223 3.08 21.34 2.77
CA ARG A 223 4.14 21.06 1.79
C ARG A 223 5.27 20.24 2.43
N PRO A 224 5.02 18.98 2.80
CA PRO A 224 5.93 18.19 3.62
C PRO A 224 7.33 18.09 3.01
N GLU A 225 8.36 18.30 3.81
CA GLU A 225 9.77 18.23 3.40
C GLU A 225 10.33 16.79 3.38
N VAL A 226 9.51 15.80 3.74
CA VAL A 226 9.86 14.39 3.65
C VAL A 226 10.32 14.07 2.22
N PRO A 227 11.46 13.40 2.01
CA PRO A 227 11.86 12.94 0.68
C PRO A 227 10.83 11.96 0.11
N VAL A 228 10.31 12.23 -1.09
CA VAL A 228 9.28 11.41 -1.74
C VAL A 228 9.69 11.05 -3.15
N LEU A 229 9.64 9.76 -3.48
CA LEU A 229 9.73 9.26 -4.85
C LEU A 229 8.33 8.83 -5.33
N ILE A 230 7.84 9.46 -6.38
CA ILE A 230 6.61 9.03 -7.05
C ILE A 230 6.99 8.19 -8.27
N ILE A 231 6.49 6.96 -8.33
CA ILE A 231 6.71 6.06 -9.46
C ILE A 231 5.38 5.84 -10.18
N ARG A 232 5.38 6.05 -11.51
CA ARG A 232 4.23 5.76 -12.37
C ARG A 232 4.59 4.70 -13.40
N ASP A 233 3.58 4.01 -13.90
CA ASP A 233 3.70 3.02 -14.97
C ASP A 233 3.76 3.66 -16.37
N MET A 234 3.88 2.82 -17.39
CA MET A 234 4.01 3.25 -18.79
C MET A 234 2.82 4.04 -19.32
N HIS A 235 1.65 3.95 -18.67
CA HIS A 235 0.43 4.65 -19.10
C HIS A 235 0.35 6.08 -18.56
N ALA A 236 1.26 6.48 -17.66
CA ALA A 236 1.24 7.82 -17.10
C ALA A 236 1.53 8.89 -18.17
N SER A 237 0.69 9.93 -18.17
CA SER A 237 0.85 11.12 -19.00
C SER A 237 1.29 12.29 -18.12
N GLY A 238 2.56 12.74 -18.28
CA GLY A 238 3.10 13.87 -17.54
C GLY A 238 3.47 13.57 -16.08
N GLU A 239 3.94 14.59 -15.40
CA GLU A 239 4.33 14.52 -14.01
C GLU A 239 3.11 14.58 -13.07
N PRO A 240 3.19 13.91 -11.90
CA PRO A 240 2.13 14.00 -10.89
C PRO A 240 1.97 15.44 -10.38
N LYS A 241 0.71 15.89 -10.27
CA LYS A 241 0.41 17.24 -9.75
C LYS A 241 0.88 17.45 -8.30
N GLU A 242 1.02 16.38 -7.53
CA GLU A 242 1.50 16.39 -6.15
C GLU A 242 2.95 16.85 -6.05
N LEU A 243 3.75 16.62 -7.10
CA LEU A 243 5.19 16.90 -7.12
C LEU A 243 5.49 18.38 -6.85
N GLN A 244 4.65 19.31 -7.34
CA GLN A 244 4.80 20.74 -7.10
C GLN A 244 4.67 21.17 -5.62
N TYR A 245 4.13 20.30 -4.77
CA TYR A 245 3.96 20.51 -3.33
C TYR A 245 5.00 19.77 -2.48
N LEU A 246 5.91 19.04 -3.10
CA LEU A 246 6.94 18.23 -2.47
C LEU A 246 8.31 18.83 -2.74
N PRO A 247 8.88 19.67 -1.83
CA PRO A 247 10.18 20.31 -2.05
C PRO A 247 11.31 19.31 -2.32
N ASN A 248 11.24 18.11 -1.72
CA ASN A 248 12.18 17.01 -1.89
C ASN A 248 11.55 15.84 -2.66
N GLY A 249 10.66 16.15 -3.60
CA GLY A 249 9.97 15.17 -4.42
C GLY A 249 10.76 14.82 -5.68
N GLU A 250 10.78 13.54 -6.01
CA GLU A 250 11.34 13.00 -7.26
C GLU A 250 10.25 12.21 -8.00
N TYR A 251 10.36 12.15 -9.31
CA TYR A 251 9.43 11.42 -10.16
C TYR A 251 10.18 10.52 -11.14
N VAL A 252 9.70 9.29 -11.25
CA VAL A 252 10.18 8.32 -12.24
C VAL A 252 9.00 7.65 -12.92
N LYS A 253 9.03 7.59 -14.24
CA LYS A 253 8.16 6.74 -15.04
C LYS A 253 8.91 5.43 -15.35
N MET A 254 8.32 4.30 -14.93
CA MET A 254 8.84 2.98 -15.29
C MET A 254 8.24 2.54 -16.62
N GLU A 255 9.09 2.31 -17.61
CA GLU A 255 8.68 1.87 -18.94
C GLU A 255 8.42 0.36 -18.99
N ASP A 256 7.56 -0.05 -19.93
CA ASP A 256 7.24 -1.46 -20.20
C ASP A 256 6.79 -2.23 -18.95
N CYS A 257 5.97 -1.60 -18.13
CA CYS A 257 5.25 -2.21 -17.01
C CYS A 257 3.95 -1.46 -16.73
N GLY A 258 2.98 -2.18 -16.20
CA GLY A 258 1.70 -1.61 -15.81
C GLY A 258 1.59 -1.34 -14.31
N HIS A 259 0.34 -1.37 -13.84
CA HIS A 259 -0.02 -1.03 -12.46
C HIS A 259 0.78 -1.82 -11.41
N MET A 260 1.07 -3.09 -11.66
CA MET A 260 1.76 -4.00 -10.73
C MET A 260 3.28 -4.04 -10.98
N MET A 261 3.90 -2.88 -11.18
CA MET A 261 5.31 -2.72 -11.55
C MET A 261 6.30 -3.43 -10.61
N ASN A 262 6.01 -3.49 -9.32
CA ASN A 262 6.84 -4.16 -8.32
C ASN A 262 6.89 -5.68 -8.52
N MET A 263 5.83 -6.28 -9.03
CA MET A 263 5.74 -7.70 -9.34
C MET A 263 6.21 -8.00 -10.76
N GLU A 264 5.89 -7.12 -11.71
CA GLU A 264 6.20 -7.30 -13.13
C GLU A 264 7.68 -7.09 -13.43
N LYS A 265 8.29 -6.07 -12.82
CA LYS A 265 9.73 -5.74 -12.99
C LYS A 265 10.43 -5.61 -11.64
N PRO A 266 10.49 -6.67 -10.84
CA PRO A 266 10.95 -6.58 -9.45
C PRO A 266 12.39 -6.08 -9.31
N ALA A 267 13.30 -6.49 -10.18
CA ALA A 267 14.70 -6.04 -10.08
C ALA A 267 14.85 -4.54 -10.33
N ALA A 268 14.14 -3.99 -11.33
CA ALA A 268 14.17 -2.56 -11.64
C ALA A 268 13.49 -1.75 -10.53
N PHE A 269 12.33 -2.20 -10.05
CA PHE A 269 11.63 -1.56 -8.94
C PHE A 269 12.48 -1.55 -7.67
N ASN A 270 13.07 -2.69 -7.31
CA ASN A 270 13.94 -2.82 -6.13
C ASN A 270 15.13 -1.86 -6.20
N LYS A 271 15.76 -1.77 -7.37
CA LYS A 271 16.88 -0.85 -7.57
C LYS A 271 16.46 0.60 -7.36
N LEU A 272 15.35 1.05 -7.98
CA LEU A 272 14.84 2.41 -7.81
C LEU A 272 14.57 2.75 -6.35
N VAL A 273 13.87 1.87 -5.64
CA VAL A 273 13.53 2.07 -4.23
C VAL A 273 14.78 2.13 -3.36
N LEU A 274 15.70 1.16 -3.52
CA LEU A 274 16.91 1.09 -2.70
C LEU A 274 17.88 2.26 -2.97
N ASP A 275 18.05 2.65 -4.22
CA ASP A 275 18.90 3.81 -4.58
C ASP A 275 18.33 5.10 -3.97
N PHE A 276 17.01 5.30 -4.07
CA PHE A 276 16.35 6.46 -3.48
C PHE A 276 16.50 6.49 -1.95
N ILE A 277 16.18 5.40 -1.26
CA ILE A 277 16.20 5.35 0.21
C ILE A 277 17.64 5.49 0.74
N SER A 278 18.63 4.81 0.13
CA SER A 278 20.01 4.81 0.61
C SER A 278 20.74 6.14 0.46
N SER A 279 20.17 7.07 -0.28
CA SER A 279 20.72 8.43 -0.47
C SER A 279 20.18 9.47 0.51
N ARG A 280 19.38 9.06 1.53
CA ARG A 280 18.65 9.96 2.44
C ARG A 280 19.11 9.89 3.88
#